data_941eaabae0c2c4879386dca142f2ae21
#
_entry.id   941eaabae0c2c4879386dca142f2ae21
#
_cell.length_a   1.000
_cell.length_b   1.000
_cell.length_c   1.000
_cell.angle_alpha   90.00
_cell.angle_beta   90.00
_cell.angle_gamma   90.00
#
_symmetry.space_group_name_H-M   'P 1'
#
loop_
_entity.id
_entity.type
_entity.pdbx_description
1 polymer ?
#
loop_
_entity_poly.entity_id
_entity_poly.type
_entity_poly.pdbx_seq_one_letter_code
_entity_poly.pdbx_strand_id
1 'polypeptide(L)'
;FPDATDPVIVQAPGRVNLIGEHTDYNDGFVLPMAINAHILLAGSVRNDSEVHIYSIDFQAKSTFNLKNFIFSQEAPWSNYIRGVCAMFLEFTELKGMNIVLQGDIPQGAGLSSSAALEVGTALLIRNLHGLNTDKIDLIKLAQRAENEFVGVQCGIMDQFISMLGKAGHALFLDCRSLDYQLVPAPFTEAKIMVVNSGVKRGLVDSEYNLRREQCQAAVEALKPLLPEITALRDVCLEHLPLIEQLPGEDRKSTRLNSSHQI
;
A
#
# COMPACT_ATOMS: atom_id res chain seq x y z
N PHE A 1 15.95 14.31 18.74
CA PHE A 1 15.18 14.13 20.00
C PHE A 1 16.13 13.70 21.11
N PRO A 2 16.78 14.64 21.81
CA PRO A 2 17.79 14.34 22.82
C PRO A 2 17.22 13.61 24.07
N ASP A 3 15.95 13.75 24.32
CA ASP A 3 15.26 13.14 25.47
C ASP A 3 14.57 11.81 25.14
N ALA A 4 14.78 11.26 23.94
CA ALA A 4 14.19 9.99 23.53
C ALA A 4 14.87 8.82 24.26
N THR A 5 14.11 8.08 25.04
CA THR A 5 14.55 6.86 25.73
C THR A 5 14.03 5.63 24.99
N ASP A 6 14.86 4.58 24.91
CA ASP A 6 14.51 3.28 24.37
C ASP A 6 13.79 3.32 23.00
N PRO A 7 14.43 3.82 21.92
CA PRO A 7 13.79 3.94 20.64
C PRO A 7 13.50 2.55 20.05
N VAL A 8 12.29 2.38 19.55
CA VAL A 8 11.93 1.23 18.70
C VAL A 8 12.35 1.56 17.28
N ILE A 9 13.01 0.62 16.62
CA ILE A 9 13.41 0.72 15.21
C ILE A 9 12.65 -0.33 14.42
N VAL A 10 12.05 0.09 13.30
CA VAL A 10 11.36 -0.77 12.36
C VAL A 10 11.88 -0.52 10.96
N GLN A 11 11.82 -1.56 10.13
CA GLN A 11 12.19 -1.53 8.73
C GLN A 11 11.04 -2.08 7.90
N ALA A 12 10.66 -1.37 6.82
CA ALA A 12 9.63 -1.79 5.90
C ALA A 12 10.15 -1.68 4.45
N PRO A 13 10.19 -2.79 3.69
CA PRO A 13 10.74 -2.81 2.35
C PRO A 13 9.78 -2.23 1.32
N GLY A 14 10.33 -1.69 0.24
CA GLY A 14 9.61 -1.52 -1.02
C GLY A 14 9.43 -2.85 -1.74
N ARG A 15 8.80 -2.80 -2.92
CA ARG A 15 8.51 -4.00 -3.70
C ARG A 15 8.64 -3.80 -5.20
N VAL A 16 8.82 -4.92 -5.90
CA VAL A 16 8.49 -5.09 -7.32
C VAL A 16 7.34 -6.08 -7.44
N ASN A 17 6.51 -5.94 -8.48
CA ASN A 17 5.52 -6.96 -8.79
C ASN A 17 6.01 -7.78 -10.00
N LEU A 18 5.96 -9.10 -9.90
CA LEU A 18 6.38 -9.99 -10.99
C LEU A 18 5.27 -10.20 -12.01
N ILE A 19 4.03 -10.34 -11.51
CA ILE A 19 2.81 -10.50 -12.32
C ILE A 19 1.59 -10.17 -11.46
N GLY A 20 0.51 -9.71 -12.11
CA GLY A 20 -0.75 -9.34 -11.45
C GLY A 20 -0.92 -7.82 -11.35
N GLU A 21 -0.53 -7.08 -12.39
CA GLU A 21 -0.72 -5.63 -12.45
C GLU A 21 -2.20 -5.26 -12.53
N HIS A 22 -2.66 -4.34 -11.67
CA HIS A 22 -4.05 -3.88 -11.59
C HIS A 22 -5.08 -4.96 -11.22
N THR A 23 -4.66 -6.08 -10.64
CA THR A 23 -5.56 -7.16 -10.25
C THR A 23 -5.93 -7.12 -8.76
N ASP A 24 -5.14 -6.50 -7.91
CA ASP A 24 -5.30 -6.45 -6.46
C ASP A 24 -6.60 -5.76 -6.01
N TYR A 25 -6.98 -4.65 -6.63
CA TYR A 25 -8.25 -3.97 -6.35
C TYR A 25 -9.45 -4.54 -7.16
N ASN A 26 -9.22 -5.61 -7.93
CA ASN A 26 -10.22 -6.39 -8.63
C ASN A 26 -10.37 -7.82 -8.06
N ASP A 27 -9.99 -8.02 -6.80
CA ASP A 27 -10.00 -9.30 -6.10
C ASP A 27 -9.12 -10.38 -6.74
N GLY A 28 -8.17 -10.00 -7.61
CA GLY A 28 -7.34 -10.92 -8.38
C GLY A 28 -6.17 -11.51 -7.60
N PHE A 29 -5.27 -12.15 -8.34
CA PHE A 29 -4.02 -12.70 -7.82
C PHE A 29 -2.85 -11.78 -8.14
N VAL A 30 -1.86 -11.74 -7.24
CA VAL A 30 -0.62 -10.98 -7.41
C VAL A 30 0.58 -11.81 -6.96
N LEU A 31 1.75 -11.49 -7.49
CA LEU A 31 3.01 -12.16 -7.14
C LEU A 31 4.15 -11.14 -6.94
N PRO A 32 4.06 -10.27 -5.92
CA PRO A 32 5.10 -9.32 -5.62
C PRO A 32 6.31 -9.95 -4.91
N MET A 33 7.43 -9.21 -4.92
CA MET A 33 8.62 -9.48 -4.13
C MET A 33 9.07 -8.23 -3.39
N ALA A 34 9.46 -8.39 -2.12
CA ALA A 34 10.16 -7.35 -1.39
C ALA A 34 11.56 -7.13 -1.98
N ILE A 35 11.97 -5.88 -2.06
CA ILE A 35 13.31 -5.49 -2.48
C ILE A 35 14.16 -5.09 -1.28
N ASN A 36 15.46 -4.92 -1.50
CA ASN A 36 16.39 -4.49 -0.44
C ASN A 36 16.25 -3.00 -0.08
N ALA A 37 15.72 -2.17 -1.00
CA ALA A 37 15.39 -0.78 -0.67
C ALA A 37 14.22 -0.72 0.32
N HIS A 38 14.32 0.15 1.33
CA HIS A 38 13.37 0.15 2.44
C HIS A 38 13.24 1.53 3.10
N ILE A 39 12.28 1.65 3.98
CA ILE A 39 12.16 2.78 4.91
C ILE A 39 12.49 2.29 6.31
N LEU A 40 13.39 3.01 6.98
CA LEU A 40 13.69 2.86 8.41
C LEU A 40 12.92 3.92 9.18
N LEU A 41 12.25 3.52 10.25
CA LEU A 41 11.65 4.41 11.22
C LEU A 41 12.21 4.10 12.60
N ALA A 42 12.63 5.15 13.31
CA ALA A 42 12.97 5.08 14.72
C ALA A 42 12.02 5.98 15.50
N GLY A 43 11.44 5.48 16.58
CA GLY A 43 10.51 6.26 17.37
C GLY A 43 10.55 5.98 18.86
N SER A 44 10.05 6.93 19.63
CA SER A 44 9.86 6.84 21.07
C SER A 44 8.53 7.45 21.49
N VAL A 45 7.94 6.95 22.58
CA VAL A 45 6.70 7.51 23.16
C VAL A 45 7.00 8.83 23.84
N ARG A 46 6.05 9.77 23.79
CA ARG A 46 6.03 11.03 24.52
C ARG A 46 4.94 10.98 25.62
N ASN A 47 5.03 11.86 26.59
CA ASN A 47 4.03 11.96 27.65
C ASN A 47 2.88 12.93 27.35
N ASP A 48 2.83 13.46 26.12
CA ASP A 48 1.77 14.34 25.61
C ASP A 48 1.01 13.67 24.44
N SER A 49 0.26 14.46 23.68
CA SER A 49 -0.44 14.01 22.45
C SER A 49 0.19 14.54 21.16
N GLU A 50 1.42 15.07 21.22
CA GLU A 50 2.10 15.60 20.04
C GLU A 50 2.87 14.50 19.29
N VAL A 51 2.76 14.47 17.97
CA VAL A 51 3.59 13.64 17.09
C VAL A 51 4.59 14.56 16.38
N HIS A 52 5.85 14.34 16.67
CA HIS A 52 6.95 15.06 16.04
C HIS A 52 7.68 14.15 15.09
N ILE A 53 7.72 14.50 13.81
CA ILE A 53 8.35 13.71 12.76
C ILE A 53 9.52 14.49 12.17
N TYR A 54 10.62 13.81 11.94
CA TYR A 54 11.74 14.33 11.16
C TYR A 54 12.12 13.34 10.05
N SER A 55 12.07 13.82 8.81
CA SER A 55 12.59 13.08 7.67
C SER A 55 14.02 13.50 7.38
N ILE A 56 14.93 12.52 7.39
CA ILE A 56 16.35 12.76 7.07
C ILE A 56 16.49 13.10 5.58
N ASP A 57 15.74 12.41 4.71
CA ASP A 57 15.85 12.58 3.26
C ASP A 57 15.35 13.95 2.79
N PHE A 58 14.22 14.41 3.36
CA PHE A 58 13.68 15.74 3.06
C PHE A 58 14.32 16.87 3.89
N GLN A 59 15.11 16.53 4.93
CA GLN A 59 15.60 17.47 5.94
C GLN A 59 14.48 18.37 6.51
N ALA A 60 13.31 17.79 6.70
CA ALA A 60 12.07 18.48 7.03
C ALA A 60 11.41 17.89 8.27
N LYS A 61 10.72 18.77 9.00
CA LYS A 61 9.92 18.40 10.19
C LYS A 61 8.44 18.51 9.86
N SER A 62 7.65 17.66 10.50
CA SER A 62 6.19 17.79 10.57
C SER A 62 5.74 17.51 12.00
N THR A 63 4.80 18.31 12.49
CA THR A 63 4.25 18.13 13.84
C THR A 63 2.73 18.20 13.77
N PHE A 64 2.06 17.38 14.56
CA PHE A 64 0.61 17.43 14.72
C PHE A 64 0.19 16.88 16.08
N ASN A 65 -1.02 17.24 16.53
CA ASN A 65 -1.57 16.76 17.78
C ASN A 65 -2.59 15.65 17.50
N LEU A 66 -2.48 14.50 18.18
CA LEU A 66 -3.36 13.33 18.00
C LEU A 66 -4.84 13.62 18.29
N LYS A 67 -5.14 14.66 19.08
CA LYS A 67 -6.52 15.04 19.42
C LYS A 67 -7.21 15.85 18.32
N ASN A 68 -6.43 16.51 17.47
CA ASN A 68 -6.95 17.35 16.40
C ASN A 68 -5.90 17.53 15.31
N PHE A 69 -6.01 16.80 14.23
CA PHE A 69 -5.12 16.92 13.07
C PHE A 69 -5.89 16.68 11.77
N ILE A 70 -5.36 17.26 10.71
CA ILE A 70 -5.91 17.19 9.36
C ILE A 70 -4.82 16.84 8.37
N PHE A 71 -5.20 16.63 7.14
CA PHE A 71 -4.29 16.50 6.01
C PHE A 71 -3.37 17.73 5.92
N SER A 72 -2.06 17.51 5.77
CA SER A 72 -1.06 18.57 5.66
C SER A 72 -0.73 18.85 4.20
N GLN A 73 -0.94 20.10 3.77
CA GLN A 73 -0.51 20.59 2.45
C GLN A 73 0.98 20.96 2.46
N GLU A 74 1.52 21.39 3.60
CA GLU A 74 2.91 21.83 3.75
C GLU A 74 3.91 20.68 3.78
N ALA A 75 3.51 19.53 4.36
CA ALA A 75 4.32 18.34 4.47
C ALA A 75 3.55 17.10 3.96
N PRO A 76 3.28 16.99 2.64
CA PRO A 76 2.42 15.94 2.08
C PRO A 76 2.91 14.53 2.41
N TRP A 77 4.22 14.31 2.49
CA TRP A 77 4.83 13.04 2.88
C TRP A 77 4.44 12.56 4.28
N SER A 78 4.08 13.48 5.18
CA SER A 78 3.67 13.13 6.55
C SER A 78 2.23 12.61 6.63
N ASN A 79 1.44 12.74 5.55
CA ASN A 79 0.03 12.32 5.56
C ASN A 79 -0.14 10.80 5.62
N TYR A 80 0.81 10.04 5.15
CA TYR A 80 0.83 8.58 5.33
C TYR A 80 0.91 8.20 6.81
N ILE A 81 1.77 8.89 7.58
CA ILE A 81 1.89 8.69 9.04
C ILE A 81 0.63 9.19 9.75
N ARG A 82 0.09 10.36 9.37
CA ARG A 82 -1.16 10.91 9.92
C ARG A 82 -2.33 9.96 9.67
N GLY A 83 -2.46 9.42 8.46
CA GLY A 83 -3.49 8.46 8.10
C GLY A 83 -3.44 7.21 8.97
N VAL A 84 -2.26 6.63 9.15
CA VAL A 84 -2.08 5.47 10.03
C VAL A 84 -2.46 5.81 11.48
N CYS A 85 -2.05 6.98 12.00
CA CYS A 85 -2.50 7.43 13.33
C CYS A 85 -4.03 7.56 13.40
N ALA A 86 -4.66 8.13 12.36
CA ALA A 86 -6.12 8.28 12.31
C ALA A 86 -6.83 6.92 12.42
N MET A 87 -6.37 5.92 11.67
CA MET A 87 -6.95 4.58 11.71
C MET A 87 -6.79 3.90 13.08
N PHE A 88 -5.66 4.07 13.76
CA PHE A 88 -5.48 3.53 15.11
C PHE A 88 -6.40 4.21 16.12
N LEU A 89 -6.60 5.51 16.03
CA LEU A 89 -7.45 6.29 16.97
C LEU A 89 -8.93 5.90 16.91
N GLU A 90 -9.38 5.17 15.90
CA GLU A 90 -10.75 4.63 15.85
C GLU A 90 -11.01 3.56 16.92
N PHE A 91 -9.98 2.85 17.39
CA PHE A 91 -10.16 1.72 18.30
C PHE A 91 -9.20 1.71 19.49
N THR A 92 -8.23 2.63 19.57
CA THR A 92 -7.30 2.72 20.70
C THR A 92 -6.84 4.15 20.94
N GLU A 93 -6.46 4.44 22.17
CA GLU A 93 -5.80 5.70 22.52
C GLU A 93 -4.30 5.60 22.22
N LEU A 94 -3.75 6.65 21.63
CA LEU A 94 -2.32 6.79 21.41
C LEU A 94 -1.74 7.92 22.27
N LYS A 95 -0.54 7.69 22.76
CA LYS A 95 0.33 8.75 23.29
C LYS A 95 1.09 9.40 22.15
N GLY A 96 1.57 10.62 22.36
CA GLY A 96 2.44 11.31 21.43
C GLY A 96 3.72 10.52 21.14
N MET A 97 4.34 10.83 20.02
CA MET A 97 5.52 10.12 19.54
C MET A 97 6.54 11.07 18.93
N ASN A 98 7.81 10.75 19.11
CA ASN A 98 8.90 11.26 18.30
C ASN A 98 9.23 10.21 17.23
N ILE A 99 9.30 10.60 15.98
CA ILE A 99 9.58 9.71 14.85
C ILE A 99 10.68 10.31 13.99
N VAL A 100 11.71 9.55 13.69
CA VAL A 100 12.70 9.86 12.64
C VAL A 100 12.58 8.81 11.56
N LEU A 101 12.58 9.25 10.31
CA LEU A 101 12.51 8.34 9.17
C LEU A 101 13.61 8.63 8.14
N GLN A 102 14.07 7.57 7.49
CA GLN A 102 14.97 7.59 6.36
C GLN A 102 14.62 6.46 5.40
N GLY A 103 14.69 6.70 4.10
CA GLY A 103 14.42 5.67 3.10
C GLY A 103 15.35 5.74 1.90
N ASP A 104 15.68 4.60 1.33
CA ASP A 104 16.45 4.45 0.09
C ASP A 104 15.59 3.97 -1.09
N ILE A 105 14.27 3.88 -0.91
CA ILE A 105 13.33 3.57 -1.99
C ILE A 105 13.23 4.78 -2.93
N PRO A 106 13.59 4.66 -4.20
CA PRO A 106 13.48 5.77 -5.16
C PRO A 106 12.06 6.29 -5.26
N GLN A 107 11.88 7.58 -4.96
CA GLN A 107 10.56 8.22 -4.96
C GLN A 107 9.98 8.30 -6.36
N GLY A 108 8.68 8.04 -6.49
CA GLY A 108 7.96 8.09 -7.76
C GLY A 108 8.38 7.01 -8.77
N ALA A 109 9.22 6.05 -8.37
CA ALA A 109 9.68 4.96 -9.24
C ALA A 109 8.70 3.76 -9.28
N GLY A 110 7.58 3.81 -8.57
CA GLY A 110 6.62 2.70 -8.53
C GLY A 110 7.05 1.53 -7.66
N LEU A 111 7.90 1.77 -6.69
CA LEU A 111 8.45 0.76 -5.78
C LEU A 111 7.77 0.76 -4.40
N SER A 112 6.58 1.35 -4.29
CA SER A 112 5.69 1.36 -3.10
C SER A 112 6.32 1.96 -1.84
N SER A 113 6.92 3.14 -1.97
CA SER A 113 7.43 3.87 -0.81
C SER A 113 6.32 4.32 0.14
N SER A 114 5.10 4.61 -0.36
CA SER A 114 3.92 4.93 0.46
C SER A 114 3.55 3.77 1.38
N ALA A 115 3.30 2.60 0.82
CA ALA A 115 2.95 1.41 1.58
C ALA A 115 4.05 1.00 2.57
N ALA A 116 5.33 1.12 2.20
CA ALA A 116 6.43 0.90 3.11
C ALA A 116 6.41 1.87 4.31
N LEU A 117 6.11 3.16 4.06
CA LEU A 117 5.99 4.15 5.14
C LEU A 117 4.79 3.86 6.04
N GLU A 118 3.64 3.51 5.47
CA GLU A 118 2.42 3.17 6.23
C GLU A 118 2.61 1.92 7.07
N VAL A 119 3.11 0.83 6.49
CA VAL A 119 3.37 -0.43 7.18
C VAL A 119 4.43 -0.25 8.27
N GLY A 120 5.51 0.47 7.97
CA GLY A 120 6.53 0.81 8.95
C GLY A 120 5.97 1.62 10.11
N THR A 121 5.10 2.60 9.82
CA THR A 121 4.42 3.41 10.84
C THR A 121 3.47 2.55 11.70
N ALA A 122 2.69 1.66 11.08
CA ALA A 122 1.78 0.78 11.80
C ALA A 122 2.53 -0.18 12.74
N LEU A 123 3.64 -0.75 12.28
CA LEU A 123 4.54 -1.57 13.12
C LEU A 123 5.16 -0.77 14.25
N LEU A 124 5.61 0.44 13.96
CA LEU A 124 6.20 1.33 14.97
C LEU A 124 5.19 1.65 16.07
N ILE A 125 3.98 2.08 15.71
CA ILE A 125 2.90 2.41 16.67
C ILE A 125 2.55 1.17 17.49
N ARG A 126 2.33 0.02 16.85
CA ARG A 126 2.04 -1.24 17.54
C ARG A 126 3.09 -1.54 18.62
N ASN A 127 4.36 -1.44 18.27
CA ASN A 127 5.45 -1.78 19.18
C ASN A 127 5.64 -0.74 20.29
N LEU A 128 5.55 0.56 19.98
CA LEU A 128 5.67 1.63 20.95
C LEU A 128 4.57 1.61 22.02
N HIS A 129 3.36 1.21 21.64
CA HIS A 129 2.20 1.21 22.55
C HIS A 129 1.89 -0.19 23.10
N GLY A 130 2.69 -1.23 22.76
CA GLY A 130 2.48 -2.61 23.22
C GLY A 130 1.15 -3.20 22.76
N LEU A 131 0.65 -2.82 21.57
CA LEU A 131 -0.63 -3.27 21.06
C LEU A 131 -0.52 -4.71 20.53
N ASN A 132 -1.55 -5.52 20.78
CA ASN A 132 -1.63 -6.91 20.29
C ASN A 132 -2.49 -6.97 19.01
N THR A 133 -2.10 -6.21 17.98
CA THR A 133 -2.79 -6.19 16.69
C THR A 133 -2.12 -7.20 15.74
N ASP A 134 -2.91 -8.01 15.07
CA ASP A 134 -2.43 -8.97 14.08
C ASP A 134 -1.81 -8.27 12.85
N LYS A 135 -0.90 -8.96 12.16
CA LYS A 135 -0.25 -8.40 10.96
C LYS A 135 -1.23 -8.13 9.82
N ILE A 136 -2.22 -8.99 9.63
CA ILE A 136 -3.24 -8.79 8.58
C ILE A 136 -4.10 -7.57 8.89
N ASP A 137 -4.44 -7.36 10.17
CA ASP A 137 -5.17 -6.17 10.59
C ASP A 137 -4.34 -4.89 10.40
N LEU A 138 -3.03 -4.94 10.67
CA LEU A 138 -2.13 -3.81 10.38
C LEU A 138 -2.02 -3.52 8.88
N ILE A 139 -2.00 -4.55 8.03
CA ILE A 139 -2.00 -4.41 6.57
C ILE A 139 -3.27 -3.69 6.11
N LYS A 140 -4.44 -4.15 6.57
CA LYS A 140 -5.73 -3.53 6.25
C LYS A 140 -5.80 -2.09 6.75
N LEU A 141 -5.30 -1.83 7.95
CA LEU A 141 -5.23 -0.49 8.53
C LEU A 141 -4.35 0.44 7.68
N ALA A 142 -3.18 -0.03 7.24
CA ALA A 142 -2.28 0.73 6.39
C ALA A 142 -2.94 1.05 5.03
N GLN A 143 -3.59 0.08 4.39
CA GLN A 143 -4.35 0.30 3.16
C GLN A 143 -5.49 1.32 3.36
N ARG A 144 -6.26 1.21 4.45
CA ARG A 144 -7.31 2.18 4.78
C ARG A 144 -6.75 3.59 4.96
N ALA A 145 -5.59 3.73 5.60
CA ALA A 145 -4.93 5.02 5.75
C ALA A 145 -4.63 5.68 4.40
N GLU A 146 -4.16 4.91 3.41
CA GLU A 146 -3.91 5.41 2.05
C GLU A 146 -5.23 5.76 1.34
N ASN A 147 -6.23 4.90 1.43
CA ASN A 147 -7.51 5.09 0.73
C ASN A 147 -8.37 6.21 1.34
N GLU A 148 -8.51 6.24 2.67
CA GLU A 148 -9.48 7.10 3.36
C GLU A 148 -8.88 8.45 3.78
N PHE A 149 -7.59 8.50 4.15
CA PHE A 149 -6.95 9.72 4.62
C PHE A 149 -6.13 10.40 3.52
N VAL A 150 -5.30 9.64 2.80
CA VAL A 150 -4.44 10.19 1.72
C VAL A 150 -5.25 10.39 0.44
N GLY A 151 -6.24 9.53 0.16
CA GLY A 151 -7.15 9.64 -0.97
C GLY A 151 -6.70 8.89 -2.23
N VAL A 152 -5.67 8.04 -2.11
CA VAL A 152 -5.23 7.15 -3.20
C VAL A 152 -5.92 5.80 -3.06
N GLN A 153 -6.77 5.45 -4.01
CA GLN A 153 -7.60 4.24 -3.96
C GLN A 153 -6.82 2.97 -4.33
N CYS A 154 -5.76 2.64 -3.57
CA CYS A 154 -4.89 1.50 -3.83
C CYS A 154 -5.54 0.13 -3.51
N GLY A 155 -5.02 -0.94 -4.13
CA GLY A 155 -5.26 -2.32 -3.70
C GLY A 155 -4.43 -2.67 -2.45
N ILE A 156 -4.45 -3.95 -2.06
CA ILE A 156 -3.81 -4.38 -0.79
C ILE A 156 -2.40 -4.97 -0.99
N MET A 157 -1.98 -5.21 -2.23
CA MET A 157 -0.75 -5.92 -2.58
C MET A 157 0.49 -5.30 -1.92
N ASP A 158 0.60 -3.97 -1.98
CA ASP A 158 1.79 -3.23 -1.59
C ASP A 158 2.03 -3.30 -0.08
N GLN A 159 0.99 -3.12 0.71
CA GLN A 159 1.05 -3.25 2.16
C GLN A 159 1.29 -4.71 2.58
N PHE A 160 0.73 -5.68 1.83
CA PHE A 160 0.90 -7.10 2.09
C PHE A 160 2.36 -7.53 1.96
N ILE A 161 2.99 -7.19 0.83
CA ILE A 161 4.39 -7.58 0.59
C ILE A 161 5.36 -6.80 1.48
N SER A 162 5.08 -5.55 1.81
CA SER A 162 5.91 -4.76 2.73
C SER A 162 5.90 -5.33 4.16
N MET A 163 4.76 -5.90 4.60
CA MET A 163 4.61 -6.50 5.94
C MET A 163 5.13 -7.94 6.02
N LEU A 164 4.89 -8.76 4.99
CA LEU A 164 5.06 -10.21 5.04
C LEU A 164 6.14 -10.73 4.09
N GLY A 165 6.78 -9.85 3.33
CA GLY A 165 7.87 -10.20 2.43
C GLY A 165 9.01 -10.91 3.15
N LYS A 166 9.60 -11.89 2.47
CA LYS A 166 10.74 -12.67 2.95
C LYS A 166 11.85 -12.70 1.90
N ALA A 167 13.09 -12.52 2.33
CA ALA A 167 14.25 -12.60 1.44
C ALA A 167 14.26 -13.91 0.65
N GLY A 168 14.53 -13.84 -0.66
CA GLY A 168 14.56 -14.99 -1.56
C GLY A 168 13.20 -15.63 -1.87
N HIS A 169 12.11 -14.93 -1.60
CA HIS A 169 10.76 -15.42 -1.89
C HIS A 169 9.93 -14.34 -2.59
N ALA A 170 9.09 -14.77 -3.53
CA ALA A 170 7.92 -14.02 -3.95
C ALA A 170 6.75 -14.36 -3.00
N LEU A 171 5.76 -13.49 -2.95
CA LEU A 171 4.55 -13.70 -2.16
C LEU A 171 3.37 -13.85 -3.14
N PHE A 172 2.84 -15.07 -3.28
CA PHE A 172 1.60 -15.30 -4.02
C PHE A 172 0.42 -14.97 -3.10
N LEU A 173 -0.42 -14.04 -3.51
CA LEU A 173 -1.57 -13.56 -2.75
C LEU A 173 -2.85 -13.66 -3.58
N ASP A 174 -3.88 -14.23 -2.99
CA ASP A 174 -5.26 -14.05 -3.40
C ASP A 174 -5.84 -12.82 -2.71
N CYS A 175 -6.06 -11.73 -3.46
CA CYS A 175 -6.52 -10.45 -2.89
C CYS A 175 -7.96 -10.49 -2.38
N ARG A 176 -8.76 -11.50 -2.74
CA ARG A 176 -10.14 -11.69 -2.25
C ARG A 176 -10.18 -12.36 -0.88
N SER A 177 -9.53 -13.51 -0.73
CA SER A 177 -9.52 -14.28 0.52
C SER A 177 -8.45 -13.81 1.48
N LEU A 178 -7.43 -13.10 1.00
CA LEU A 178 -6.18 -12.74 1.67
C LEU A 178 -5.33 -13.96 2.06
N ASP A 179 -5.58 -15.11 1.45
CA ASP A 179 -4.71 -16.28 1.54
C ASP A 179 -3.42 -16.01 0.78
N TYR A 180 -2.30 -16.32 1.39
CA TYR A 180 -1.00 -16.08 0.78
C TYR A 180 -0.02 -17.24 0.97
N GLN A 181 0.91 -17.36 0.04
CA GLN A 181 1.99 -18.33 0.10
C GLN A 181 3.31 -17.66 -0.26
N LEU A 182 4.35 -17.93 0.54
CA LEU A 182 5.71 -17.55 0.21
C LEU A 182 6.30 -18.59 -0.74
N VAL A 183 6.54 -18.17 -1.99
CA VAL A 183 7.09 -19.01 -3.06
C VAL A 183 8.60 -18.79 -3.14
N PRO A 184 9.44 -19.81 -2.95
CA PRO A 184 10.88 -19.66 -3.11
C PRO A 184 11.24 -19.12 -4.50
N ALA A 185 12.01 -18.07 -4.55
CA ALA A 185 12.50 -17.45 -5.77
C ALA A 185 14.01 -17.21 -5.67
N PRO A 186 14.82 -18.28 -5.71
CA PRO A 186 16.26 -18.17 -5.63
C PRO A 186 16.80 -17.66 -6.98
N PHE A 187 17.07 -16.36 -7.10
CA PHE A 187 17.68 -15.77 -8.29
C PHE A 187 19.19 -16.04 -8.30
N THR A 188 19.58 -17.31 -8.42
CA THR A 188 20.99 -17.73 -8.49
C THR A 188 21.59 -17.49 -9.87
N GLU A 189 20.79 -17.71 -10.92
CA GLU A 189 21.22 -17.60 -12.33
C GLU A 189 20.62 -16.39 -13.05
N ALA A 190 19.65 -15.71 -12.45
CA ALA A 190 18.98 -14.54 -13.00
C ALA A 190 18.98 -13.39 -12.00
N LYS A 191 18.75 -12.18 -12.49
CA LYS A 191 18.58 -10.97 -11.65
C LYS A 191 17.36 -10.21 -12.11
N ILE A 192 16.64 -9.63 -11.16
CA ILE A 192 15.59 -8.67 -11.47
C ILE A 192 16.25 -7.31 -11.67
N MET A 193 16.03 -6.72 -12.85
CA MET A 193 16.47 -5.38 -13.16
C MET A 193 15.27 -4.45 -13.11
N VAL A 194 15.34 -3.41 -12.28
CA VAL A 194 14.35 -2.35 -12.22
C VAL A 194 14.85 -1.17 -13.03
N VAL A 195 14.10 -0.80 -14.07
CA VAL A 195 14.43 0.34 -14.94
C VAL A 195 13.46 1.47 -14.66
N ASN A 196 13.96 2.57 -14.09
CA ASN A 196 13.17 3.79 -13.92
C ASN A 196 13.16 4.58 -15.23
N SER A 197 11.97 4.78 -15.82
CA SER A 197 11.80 5.56 -17.05
C SER A 197 12.04 7.07 -16.87
N GLY A 198 12.14 7.56 -15.62
CA GLY A 198 12.29 8.99 -15.31
C GLY A 198 11.00 9.80 -15.49
N VAL A 199 9.88 9.19 -15.86
CA VAL A 199 8.59 9.87 -15.96
C VAL A 199 8.11 10.23 -14.56
N LYS A 200 8.00 11.51 -14.27
CA LYS A 200 7.50 11.98 -12.96
C LYS A 200 6.00 11.73 -12.83
N ARG A 201 5.61 11.10 -11.73
CA ARG A 201 4.23 10.72 -11.42
C ARG A 201 3.42 11.86 -10.78
N GLY A 202 3.45 13.07 -11.27
CA GLY A 202 2.58 14.16 -10.77
C GLY A 202 1.11 14.06 -11.20
N LEU A 203 0.80 13.18 -12.17
CA LEU A 203 -0.56 12.92 -12.67
C LEU A 203 -1.00 11.46 -12.44
N VAL A 204 -0.16 10.63 -11.83
CA VAL A 204 -0.36 9.18 -11.73
C VAL A 204 -1.42 8.82 -10.69
N ASP A 205 -1.55 9.59 -9.63
CA ASP A 205 -2.60 9.34 -8.62
C ASP A 205 -3.99 9.50 -9.25
N SER A 206 -4.16 10.48 -10.17
CA SER A 206 -5.38 10.64 -10.95
C SER A 206 -5.60 9.49 -11.94
N GLU A 207 -4.57 9.01 -12.63
CA GLU A 207 -4.67 7.90 -13.58
C GLU A 207 -4.94 6.55 -12.88
N TYR A 208 -4.34 6.31 -11.71
CA TYR A 208 -4.59 5.11 -10.93
C TYR A 208 -6.05 5.05 -10.45
N ASN A 209 -6.53 6.14 -9.86
CA ASN A 209 -7.92 6.25 -9.42
C ASN A 209 -8.87 6.10 -10.62
N LEU A 210 -8.57 6.74 -11.77
CA LEU A 210 -9.34 6.60 -13.00
C LEU A 210 -9.41 5.13 -13.46
N ARG A 211 -8.30 4.38 -13.42
CA ARG A 211 -8.31 2.95 -13.79
C ARG A 211 -9.19 2.12 -12.86
N ARG A 212 -9.16 2.42 -11.57
CA ARG A 212 -10.04 1.75 -10.60
C ARG A 212 -11.52 2.09 -10.87
N GLU A 213 -11.85 3.34 -11.12
CA GLU A 213 -13.20 3.77 -11.49
C GLU A 213 -13.69 3.07 -12.76
N GLN A 214 -12.84 2.94 -13.79
CA GLN A 214 -13.16 2.21 -15.02
C GLN A 214 -13.42 0.71 -14.76
N CYS A 215 -12.64 0.08 -13.88
CA CYS A 215 -12.87 -1.30 -13.49
C CYS A 215 -14.22 -1.46 -12.76
N GLN A 216 -14.54 -0.55 -11.86
CA GLN A 216 -15.82 -0.56 -11.14
C GLN A 216 -16.99 -0.33 -12.09
N ALA A 217 -16.88 0.62 -13.01
CA ALA A 217 -17.89 0.89 -14.03
C ALA A 217 -18.12 -0.35 -14.92
N ALA A 218 -17.06 -1.07 -15.29
CA ALA A 218 -17.17 -2.30 -16.07
C ALA A 218 -17.93 -3.41 -15.31
N VAL A 219 -17.66 -3.56 -13.99
CA VAL A 219 -18.43 -4.50 -13.14
C VAL A 219 -19.90 -4.11 -13.09
N GLU A 220 -20.22 -2.84 -12.86
CA GLU A 220 -21.60 -2.37 -12.81
C GLU A 220 -22.33 -2.54 -14.15
N ALA A 221 -21.64 -2.31 -15.27
CA ALA A 221 -22.20 -2.52 -16.61
C ALA A 221 -22.46 -4.01 -16.93
N LEU A 222 -21.68 -4.93 -16.35
CA LEU A 222 -21.86 -6.37 -16.54
C LEU A 222 -22.88 -7.00 -15.60
N LYS A 223 -23.13 -6.41 -14.41
CA LYS A 223 -24.07 -6.96 -13.41
C LYS A 223 -25.46 -7.32 -13.94
N PRO A 224 -26.10 -6.55 -14.83
CA PRO A 224 -27.40 -6.92 -15.40
C PRO A 224 -27.37 -8.22 -16.22
N LEU A 225 -26.19 -8.55 -16.80
CA LEU A 225 -25.96 -9.74 -17.62
C LEU A 225 -25.37 -10.90 -16.81
N LEU A 226 -24.64 -10.59 -15.74
CA LEU A 226 -23.92 -11.51 -14.87
C LEU A 226 -24.17 -11.11 -13.40
N PRO A 227 -25.34 -11.39 -12.82
CA PRO A 227 -25.72 -10.92 -11.49
C PRO A 227 -24.81 -11.35 -10.34
N GLU A 228 -24.10 -12.46 -10.53
CA GLU A 228 -23.22 -13.06 -9.50
C GLU A 228 -21.84 -12.38 -9.39
N ILE A 229 -21.46 -11.53 -10.36
CA ILE A 229 -20.14 -10.92 -10.32
C ILE A 229 -20.05 -9.83 -9.26
N THR A 230 -18.93 -9.82 -8.55
CA THR A 230 -18.60 -8.79 -7.55
C THR A 230 -17.37 -7.98 -7.94
N ALA A 231 -16.47 -8.57 -8.73
CA ALA A 231 -15.24 -7.97 -9.21
C ALA A 231 -14.90 -8.48 -10.61
N LEU A 232 -13.95 -7.84 -11.30
CA LEU A 232 -13.51 -8.30 -12.64
C LEU A 232 -12.86 -9.69 -12.62
N ARG A 233 -12.39 -10.18 -11.49
CA ARG A 233 -11.95 -11.56 -11.29
C ARG A 233 -13.02 -12.60 -11.67
N ASP A 234 -14.30 -12.27 -11.49
CA ASP A 234 -15.40 -13.20 -11.75
C ASP A 234 -15.72 -13.32 -13.25
N VAL A 235 -15.09 -12.47 -14.07
CA VAL A 235 -15.28 -12.44 -15.52
C VAL A 235 -14.29 -13.38 -16.19
N CYS A 236 -14.80 -14.47 -16.79
CA CYS A 236 -13.99 -15.46 -17.50
C CYS A 236 -14.08 -15.32 -19.02
N LEU A 237 -13.29 -16.12 -19.76
CA LEU A 237 -13.23 -16.09 -21.21
C LEU A 237 -14.58 -16.35 -21.90
N GLU A 238 -15.47 -17.12 -21.28
CA GLU A 238 -16.82 -17.41 -21.79
C GLU A 238 -17.69 -16.16 -21.85
N HIS A 239 -17.36 -15.13 -21.05
CA HIS A 239 -18.06 -13.86 -21.03
C HIS A 239 -17.58 -12.84 -22.07
N LEU A 240 -16.56 -13.17 -22.89
CA LEU A 240 -16.02 -12.27 -23.92
C LEU A 240 -17.08 -11.68 -24.86
N PRO A 241 -18.09 -12.44 -25.35
CA PRO A 241 -19.13 -11.88 -26.21
C PRO A 241 -19.97 -10.78 -25.52
N LEU A 242 -20.11 -10.86 -24.19
CA LEU A 242 -20.81 -9.83 -23.39
C LEU A 242 -19.94 -8.59 -23.24
N ILE A 243 -18.63 -8.77 -23.03
CA ILE A 243 -17.67 -7.67 -22.90
C ILE A 243 -17.61 -6.84 -24.19
N GLU A 244 -17.77 -7.46 -25.36
CA GLU A 244 -17.78 -6.77 -26.65
C GLU A 244 -18.95 -5.79 -26.83
N GLN A 245 -19.99 -5.93 -26.02
CA GLN A 245 -21.14 -5.04 -26.01
C GLN A 245 -20.94 -3.82 -25.11
N LEU A 246 -19.90 -3.81 -24.25
CA LEU A 246 -19.59 -2.70 -23.37
C LEU A 246 -19.03 -1.48 -24.13
N PRO A 247 -19.17 -0.27 -23.59
CA PRO A 247 -18.47 0.91 -24.07
C PRO A 247 -16.95 0.67 -24.16
N GLY A 248 -16.28 1.38 -25.09
CA GLY A 248 -14.90 1.10 -25.44
C GLY A 248 -13.88 1.17 -24.28
N GLU A 249 -14.11 2.05 -23.30
CA GLU A 249 -13.22 2.20 -22.12
C GLU A 249 -13.41 1.02 -21.14
N ASP A 250 -14.65 0.64 -20.82
CA ASP A 250 -14.98 -0.47 -19.93
C ASP A 250 -14.49 -1.81 -20.50
N ARG A 251 -14.61 -1.99 -21.81
CA ARG A 251 -14.10 -3.14 -22.54
C ARG A 251 -12.59 -3.30 -22.43
N LYS A 252 -11.83 -2.19 -22.49
CA LYS A 252 -10.37 -2.20 -22.36
C LYS A 252 -9.95 -2.64 -20.96
N SER A 253 -10.58 -2.11 -19.92
CA SER A 253 -10.30 -2.45 -18.52
C SER A 253 -10.61 -3.90 -18.21
N THR A 254 -11.73 -4.43 -18.71
CA THR A 254 -12.12 -5.85 -18.55
C THR A 254 -11.15 -6.79 -19.25
N ARG A 255 -10.69 -6.48 -20.47
CA ARG A 255 -9.72 -7.31 -21.21
C ARG A 255 -8.35 -7.35 -20.52
N LEU A 256 -7.87 -6.24 -19.96
CA LEU A 256 -6.60 -6.22 -19.23
C LEU A 256 -6.64 -7.14 -18.01
N ASN A 257 -7.71 -7.13 -17.23
CA ASN A 257 -7.86 -7.99 -16.07
C ASN A 257 -8.07 -9.46 -16.41
N SER A 258 -8.81 -9.78 -17.48
CA SER A 258 -9.03 -11.17 -17.91
C SER A 258 -7.76 -11.83 -18.47
N SER A 259 -6.83 -11.06 -19.06
CA SER A 259 -5.57 -11.60 -19.58
C SER A 259 -4.57 -12.00 -18.49
N HIS A 260 -4.75 -11.53 -17.26
CA HIS A 260 -3.89 -11.88 -16.12
C HIS A 260 -4.40 -13.11 -15.33
N GLN A 261 -5.49 -13.72 -15.73
CA GLN A 261 -6.08 -14.90 -15.08
C GLN A 261 -5.75 -16.23 -15.77
N ILE A 262 -4.91 -16.21 -16.82
CA ILE A 262 -4.52 -17.39 -17.60
C ILE A 262 -3.15 -17.91 -17.13
#